data_77192e9b54ad85be6d4d4f0337d2b0e9
#
_entry.id   77192e9b54ad85be6d4d4f0337d2b0e9
#
_cell.length_a   1.000
_cell.length_b   1.000
_cell.length_c   1.000
_cell.angle_alpha   90.00
_cell.angle_beta   90.00
_cell.angle_gamma   90.00
#
_symmetry.space_group_name_H-M   'P 1'
#
loop_
_entity.id
_entity.type
_entity.pdbx_description
1 polymer ?
#
loop_
_entity_poly.entity_id
_entity_poly.type
_entity_poly.pdbx_seq_one_letter_code
_entity_poly.pdbx_strand_id
1 'polypeptide(L)'
;MTQTLRDICWCGNTELTEFSPDYLACSECGTLVSKTGLMTEQLRIKDDNHDFYGKEYWLSYQTEHYGFPDIRQRARQDLPERCLYWLRTLMTYKLPPGKVLELGCAHGGFVAMMGWAGFEAMGLELSPWVVEFAQQTFNMPIFLGPIEDQQLEPESFDAIVLYDVMEHLPDPVATMSYGASLLKEDGIFIVQMPNYEEGKTYSEMVAQKDHFLDQMKSIEHIHLLSRRGASKFFKNLGFEFMQFEQQLFKYDMFFVASRQPLVPYTDEQISDSLLKSPSGRMVQALLDKSSDFNQLQVQHQNIQVQYQKSENSRAELMNIIEQKAQEITSLSPVSATVTNDLQHPQSQLAKSQEKIQHFQKNQLQQIQNQLNETEANLKVINVEIAAMKTSKFWKLRTLWFKFKRFVGIPTDNE
;
A
#
# COMPACT_ATOMS: atom_id res chain seq x y z
N MET A 1 -15.05 -21.53 -26.58
CA MET A 1 -16.18 -21.10 -25.75
C MET A 1 -16.56 -19.71 -26.22
N THR A 2 -17.81 -19.49 -26.60
CA THR A 2 -18.31 -18.16 -26.97
C THR A 2 -18.28 -17.30 -25.71
N GLN A 3 -17.37 -16.32 -25.66
CA GLN A 3 -17.31 -15.34 -24.59
C GLN A 3 -18.63 -14.55 -24.61
N THR A 4 -19.44 -14.68 -23.56
CA THR A 4 -20.63 -13.84 -23.39
C THR A 4 -20.14 -12.44 -23.04
N LEU A 5 -20.39 -11.47 -23.91
CA LEU A 5 -20.06 -10.07 -23.63
C LEU A 5 -20.95 -9.54 -22.51
N ARG A 6 -20.34 -8.86 -21.56
CA ARG A 6 -21.06 -8.15 -20.48
C ARG A 6 -21.69 -6.88 -21.04
N ASP A 7 -22.99 -6.73 -20.84
CA ASP A 7 -23.80 -5.60 -21.33
C ASP A 7 -24.60 -4.92 -20.22
N ILE A 8 -24.37 -5.32 -18.95
CA ILE A 8 -25.03 -4.76 -17.78
C ILE A 8 -24.03 -4.38 -16.69
N CYS A 9 -24.20 -3.21 -16.13
CA CYS A 9 -23.41 -2.74 -14.99
C CYS A 9 -23.95 -3.30 -13.66
N TRP A 10 -23.13 -3.34 -12.63
CA TRP A 10 -23.56 -3.71 -11.29
C TRP A 10 -24.75 -2.89 -10.76
N CYS A 11 -24.93 -1.66 -11.24
CA CYS A 11 -26.05 -0.79 -10.85
C CYS A 11 -27.35 -1.08 -11.62
N GLY A 12 -27.35 -2.08 -12.49
CA GLY A 12 -28.50 -2.48 -13.30
C GLY A 12 -28.66 -1.70 -14.61
N ASN A 13 -27.80 -0.71 -14.89
CA ASN A 13 -27.86 0.05 -16.15
C ASN A 13 -27.35 -0.83 -17.31
N THR A 14 -28.12 -0.86 -18.39
CA THR A 14 -27.82 -1.54 -19.66
C THR A 14 -27.37 -0.57 -20.76
N GLU A 15 -27.55 0.74 -20.56
CA GLU A 15 -27.09 1.75 -21.49
C GLU A 15 -25.63 2.11 -21.21
N LEU A 16 -24.72 1.26 -21.68
CA LEU A 16 -23.30 1.43 -21.54
C LEU A 16 -22.70 1.98 -22.82
N THR A 17 -21.77 2.91 -22.72
CA THR A 17 -21.06 3.51 -23.87
C THR A 17 -19.64 2.95 -23.97
N GLU A 18 -19.12 2.87 -25.18
CA GLU A 18 -17.77 2.40 -25.42
C GLU A 18 -16.74 3.37 -24.83
N PHE A 19 -15.87 2.86 -23.97
CA PHE A 19 -14.78 3.62 -23.35
C PHE A 19 -13.44 3.28 -23.98
N SER A 20 -13.17 1.98 -24.14
CA SER A 20 -11.96 1.45 -24.76
C SER A 20 -12.27 0.16 -25.51
N PRO A 21 -11.30 -0.46 -26.22
CA PRO A 21 -11.53 -1.76 -26.86
C PRO A 21 -12.12 -2.82 -25.92
N ASP A 22 -11.72 -2.80 -24.62
CA ASP A 22 -12.05 -3.83 -23.66
C ASP A 22 -13.06 -3.43 -22.59
N TYR A 23 -13.39 -2.11 -22.47
CA TYR A 23 -14.27 -1.59 -21.42
C TYR A 23 -15.41 -0.74 -21.95
N LEU A 24 -16.55 -0.85 -21.28
CA LEU A 24 -17.72 0.00 -21.42
C LEU A 24 -17.83 0.93 -20.22
N ALA A 25 -18.28 2.18 -20.42
CA ALA A 25 -18.54 3.15 -19.37
C ALA A 25 -20.03 3.22 -19.01
N CYS A 26 -20.34 3.19 -17.73
CA CYS A 26 -21.67 3.42 -17.22
C CYS A 26 -21.87 4.87 -16.82
N SER A 27 -22.76 5.60 -17.49
CA SER A 27 -23.07 7.00 -17.18
C SER A 27 -23.78 7.18 -15.84
N GLU A 28 -24.54 6.17 -15.38
CA GLU A 28 -25.31 6.20 -14.14
C GLU A 28 -24.46 6.16 -12.87
N CYS A 29 -23.40 5.37 -12.85
CA CYS A 29 -22.59 5.18 -11.65
C CYS A 29 -21.10 5.47 -11.83
N GLY A 30 -20.63 5.81 -13.05
CA GLY A 30 -19.22 6.10 -13.30
C GLY A 30 -18.31 4.89 -13.19
N THR A 31 -18.81 3.69 -13.49
CA THR A 31 -18.02 2.45 -13.47
C THR A 31 -17.61 2.09 -14.90
N LEU A 32 -16.36 1.65 -15.09
CA LEU A 32 -15.96 0.95 -16.27
C LEU A 32 -16.23 -0.55 -16.08
N VAL A 33 -16.92 -1.16 -17.04
CA VAL A 33 -17.30 -2.57 -17.03
C VAL A 33 -16.52 -3.29 -18.10
N SER A 34 -15.79 -4.34 -17.74
CA SER A 34 -15.07 -5.17 -18.70
C SER A 34 -16.05 -5.93 -19.61
N LYS A 35 -15.79 -5.90 -20.93
CA LYS A 35 -16.55 -6.68 -21.91
C LYS A 35 -16.36 -8.20 -21.75
N THR A 36 -15.19 -8.64 -21.26
CA THR A 36 -14.72 -10.02 -21.34
C THR A 36 -14.22 -10.63 -20.03
N GLY A 37 -14.43 -9.96 -18.89
CA GLY A 37 -13.92 -10.40 -17.59
C GLY A 37 -14.43 -11.78 -17.14
N LEU A 38 -13.71 -12.39 -16.20
CA LEU A 38 -14.04 -13.70 -15.63
C LEU A 38 -15.49 -13.76 -15.13
N MET A 39 -16.10 -14.93 -15.25
CA MET A 39 -17.44 -15.23 -14.74
C MET A 39 -17.35 -15.92 -13.38
N THR A 40 -18.44 -15.92 -12.62
CA THR A 40 -18.49 -16.50 -11.25
C THR A 40 -18.00 -17.96 -11.19
N GLU A 41 -18.32 -18.76 -12.20
CA GLU A 41 -17.89 -20.15 -12.26
C GLU A 41 -16.37 -20.30 -12.45
N GLN A 42 -15.71 -19.30 -13.05
CA GLN A 42 -14.27 -19.28 -13.29
C GLN A 42 -13.47 -18.84 -12.07
N LEU A 43 -14.11 -18.24 -11.07
CA LEU A 43 -13.49 -17.94 -9.77
C LEU A 43 -13.40 -19.19 -8.86
N ARG A 44 -14.14 -20.26 -9.17
CA ARG A 44 -14.06 -21.53 -8.43
C ARG A 44 -12.90 -22.36 -8.95
N ILE A 45 -11.81 -22.41 -8.20
CA ILE A 45 -10.62 -23.18 -8.55
C ILE A 45 -10.91 -24.68 -8.39
N LYS A 46 -10.90 -25.41 -9.50
CA LYS A 46 -11.08 -26.87 -9.57
C LYS A 46 -9.75 -27.57 -9.82
N ASP A 47 -8.90 -26.94 -10.60
CA ASP A 47 -7.55 -27.38 -10.93
C ASP A 47 -6.56 -26.26 -10.66
N ASP A 48 -5.86 -26.36 -9.55
CA ASP A 48 -4.92 -25.35 -9.06
C ASP A 48 -3.73 -25.08 -10.02
N ASN A 49 -3.48 -25.99 -10.97
CA ASN A 49 -2.42 -25.81 -11.97
C ASN A 49 -2.90 -25.15 -13.28
N HIS A 50 -4.22 -25.16 -13.56
CA HIS A 50 -4.74 -24.69 -14.85
C HIS A 50 -5.78 -23.57 -14.73
N ASP A 51 -6.43 -23.43 -13.57
CA ASP A 51 -7.41 -22.37 -13.36
C ASP A 51 -6.71 -21.03 -13.13
N PHE A 52 -7.35 -19.93 -13.53
CA PHE A 52 -6.70 -18.63 -13.63
C PHE A 52 -6.06 -18.18 -12.30
N TYR A 53 -6.79 -18.21 -11.18
CA TYR A 53 -6.24 -17.86 -9.86
C TYR A 53 -5.60 -19.03 -9.12
N GLY A 54 -5.24 -20.11 -9.83
CA GLY A 54 -4.51 -21.24 -9.27
C GLY A 54 -3.05 -20.92 -8.94
N LYS A 55 -2.30 -21.95 -8.62
CA LYS A 55 -0.91 -21.87 -8.17
C LYS A 55 0.01 -21.04 -9.06
N GLU A 56 -0.10 -21.22 -10.39
CA GLU A 56 0.77 -20.54 -11.37
C GLU A 56 0.56 -19.02 -11.38
N TYR A 57 -0.66 -18.54 -11.11
CA TYR A 57 -0.95 -17.12 -10.97
C TYR A 57 -0.05 -16.47 -9.91
N TRP A 58 0.11 -17.13 -8.77
CA TRP A 58 0.82 -16.62 -7.61
C TRP A 58 2.34 -16.82 -7.66
N LEU A 59 2.82 -17.84 -8.38
CA LEU A 59 4.25 -18.16 -8.45
C LEU A 59 4.96 -17.49 -9.61
N SER A 60 4.30 -17.32 -10.75
CA SER A 60 4.95 -16.86 -11.98
C SER A 60 4.18 -15.79 -12.73
N TYR A 61 2.86 -15.96 -12.95
CA TYR A 61 2.08 -15.05 -13.79
C TYR A 61 2.15 -13.59 -13.35
N GLN A 62 1.96 -13.30 -12.06
CA GLN A 62 2.05 -11.92 -11.55
C GLN A 62 3.44 -11.32 -11.73
N THR A 63 4.49 -12.13 -11.58
CA THR A 63 5.87 -11.68 -11.76
C THR A 63 6.18 -11.39 -13.23
N GLU A 64 5.79 -12.30 -14.12
CA GLU A 64 6.07 -12.20 -15.55
C GLU A 64 5.26 -11.10 -16.26
N HIS A 65 4.00 -10.92 -15.86
CA HIS A 65 3.10 -9.98 -16.54
C HIS A 65 3.02 -8.61 -15.87
N TYR A 66 3.20 -8.53 -14.56
CA TYR A 66 3.02 -7.28 -13.80
C TYR A 66 4.27 -6.84 -13.05
N GLY A 67 5.33 -7.66 -13.04
CA GLY A 67 6.57 -7.34 -12.33
C GLY A 67 6.44 -7.39 -10.79
N PHE A 68 5.38 -7.98 -10.25
CA PHE A 68 5.23 -8.15 -8.81
C PHE A 68 6.13 -9.28 -8.30
N PRO A 69 6.63 -9.18 -7.06
CA PRO A 69 7.30 -10.30 -6.40
C PRO A 69 6.38 -11.51 -6.30
N ASP A 70 6.93 -12.73 -6.33
CA ASP A 70 6.15 -13.94 -6.09
C ASP A 70 5.53 -13.95 -4.67
N ILE A 71 4.55 -14.81 -4.45
CA ILE A 71 3.82 -14.88 -3.18
C ILE A 71 4.73 -15.15 -1.97
N ARG A 72 5.85 -15.87 -2.14
CA ARG A 72 6.80 -16.18 -1.06
C ARG A 72 7.58 -14.95 -0.64
N GLN A 73 7.98 -14.14 -1.61
CA GLN A 73 8.63 -12.85 -1.36
C GLN A 73 7.64 -11.87 -0.74
N ARG A 74 6.41 -11.81 -1.27
CA ARG A 74 5.33 -10.97 -0.75
C ARG A 74 4.96 -11.31 0.69
N ALA A 75 4.91 -12.58 1.08
CA ALA A 75 4.64 -13.01 2.44
C ALA A 75 5.60 -12.40 3.49
N ARG A 76 6.78 -11.92 3.05
CA ARG A 76 7.72 -11.20 3.90
C ARG A 76 7.67 -9.69 3.67
N GLN A 77 7.64 -9.25 2.42
CA GLN A 77 7.79 -7.84 2.06
C GLN A 77 6.54 -7.03 2.37
N ASP A 78 5.34 -7.61 2.19
CA ASP A 78 4.08 -6.93 2.44
C ASP A 78 3.84 -6.64 3.94
N LEU A 79 4.46 -7.39 4.86
CA LEU A 79 4.25 -7.20 6.30
C LEU A 79 4.63 -5.78 6.78
N PRO A 80 5.86 -5.26 6.54
CA PRO A 80 6.25 -3.92 6.99
C PRO A 80 5.65 -2.78 6.18
N GLU A 81 5.07 -3.06 5.01
CA GLU A 81 4.51 -2.05 4.11
C GLU A 81 2.98 -2.07 4.17
N ARG A 82 2.35 -2.87 3.29
CA ARG A 82 0.89 -2.92 3.12
C ARG A 82 0.16 -3.33 4.38
N CYS A 83 0.61 -4.42 5.02
CA CYS A 83 -0.09 -4.96 6.17
C CYS A 83 -0.08 -3.99 7.37
N LEU A 84 1.03 -3.30 7.63
CA LEU A 84 1.06 -2.26 8.67
C LEU A 84 0.19 -1.06 8.33
N TYR A 85 0.17 -0.65 7.05
CA TYR A 85 -0.65 0.45 6.58
C TYR A 85 -2.14 0.14 6.75
N TRP A 86 -2.58 -1.04 6.32
CA TRP A 86 -3.96 -1.49 6.46
C TRP A 86 -4.36 -1.67 7.92
N LEU A 87 -3.45 -2.25 8.75
CA LEU A 87 -3.69 -2.40 10.19
C LEU A 87 -3.89 -1.05 10.87
N ARG A 88 -3.09 -0.05 10.53
CA ARG A 88 -3.24 1.30 11.09
C ARG A 88 -4.64 1.85 10.79
N THR A 89 -5.11 1.73 9.56
CA THR A 89 -6.47 2.16 9.19
C THR A 89 -7.53 1.35 9.91
N LEU A 90 -7.40 0.02 9.99
CA LEU A 90 -8.34 -0.80 10.75
C LEU A 90 -8.42 -0.33 12.21
N MET A 91 -7.28 -0.14 12.88
CA MET A 91 -7.23 0.27 14.28
C MET A 91 -7.69 1.71 14.51
N THR A 92 -7.66 2.55 13.49
CA THR A 92 -8.27 3.89 13.56
C THR A 92 -9.78 3.82 13.79
N TYR A 93 -10.47 2.75 13.34
CA TYR A 93 -11.92 2.64 13.43
C TYR A 93 -12.41 1.46 14.27
N LYS A 94 -11.60 0.44 14.48
CA LYS A 94 -11.91 -0.73 15.32
C LYS A 94 -10.69 -1.14 16.14
N LEU A 95 -10.89 -1.37 17.43
CA LEU A 95 -9.85 -1.88 18.33
C LEU A 95 -10.07 -3.34 18.67
N PRO A 96 -8.99 -4.12 18.93
CA PRO A 96 -9.13 -5.46 19.47
C PRO A 96 -9.62 -5.42 20.95
N PRO A 97 -10.32 -6.47 21.44
CA PRO A 97 -10.70 -7.64 20.65
C PRO A 97 -11.88 -7.33 19.72
N GLY A 98 -11.81 -7.80 18.49
CA GLY A 98 -12.88 -7.68 17.50
C GLY A 98 -12.73 -8.81 16.48
N LYS A 99 -13.81 -9.21 15.83
CA LYS A 99 -13.80 -10.26 14.82
C LYS A 99 -13.67 -9.64 13.43
N VAL A 100 -12.64 -10.02 12.69
CA VAL A 100 -12.33 -9.45 11.37
C VAL A 100 -12.15 -10.54 10.32
N LEU A 101 -12.76 -10.33 9.16
CA LEU A 101 -12.66 -11.20 8.00
C LEU A 101 -11.95 -10.48 6.86
N GLU A 102 -10.90 -11.08 6.30
CA GLU A 102 -10.26 -10.63 5.06
C GLU A 102 -10.74 -11.48 3.88
N LEU A 103 -11.29 -10.84 2.85
CA LEU A 103 -11.65 -11.48 1.59
C LEU A 103 -10.46 -11.39 0.64
N GLY A 104 -10.08 -12.52 -0.01
CA GLY A 104 -8.92 -12.57 -0.90
C GLY A 104 -7.61 -12.37 -0.16
N CYS A 105 -7.41 -13.08 0.96
CA CYS A 105 -6.29 -12.84 1.87
C CYS A 105 -4.91 -13.28 1.34
N ALA A 106 -4.84 -13.85 0.14
CA ALA A 106 -3.60 -14.29 -0.49
C ALA A 106 -2.68 -15.06 0.48
N HIS A 107 -1.44 -14.61 0.68
CA HIS A 107 -0.48 -15.25 1.58
C HIS A 107 -0.86 -15.22 3.07
N GLY A 108 -1.96 -14.57 3.47
CA GLY A 108 -2.43 -14.52 4.85
C GLY A 108 -1.65 -13.61 5.80
N GLY A 109 -0.73 -12.80 5.28
CA GLY A 109 0.12 -11.95 6.12
C GLY A 109 -0.65 -10.86 6.86
N PHE A 110 -1.72 -10.33 6.27
CA PHE A 110 -2.55 -9.35 6.97
C PHE A 110 -3.46 -10.00 8.01
N VAL A 111 -4.00 -11.18 7.73
CA VAL A 111 -4.73 -11.99 8.75
C VAL A 111 -3.83 -12.22 9.97
N ALA A 112 -2.56 -12.59 9.73
CA ALA A 112 -1.58 -12.76 10.81
C ALA A 112 -1.32 -11.47 11.57
N MET A 113 -1.16 -10.35 10.87
CA MET A 113 -0.93 -9.04 11.48
C MET A 113 -2.09 -8.61 12.36
N MET A 114 -3.33 -8.81 11.91
CA MET A 114 -4.54 -8.58 12.71
C MET A 114 -4.57 -9.46 13.96
N GLY A 115 -4.28 -10.76 13.81
CA GLY A 115 -4.20 -11.69 14.93
C GLY A 115 -3.13 -11.30 15.95
N TRP A 116 -1.95 -10.86 15.50
CA TRP A 116 -0.89 -10.36 16.40
C TRP A 116 -1.26 -9.06 17.10
N ALA A 117 -2.08 -8.21 16.45
CA ALA A 117 -2.63 -7.03 17.08
C ALA A 117 -3.70 -7.34 18.15
N GLY A 118 -4.25 -8.56 18.16
CA GLY A 118 -5.24 -9.01 19.15
C GLY A 118 -6.67 -9.15 18.62
N PHE A 119 -6.88 -9.08 17.30
CA PHE A 119 -8.16 -9.40 16.69
C PHE A 119 -8.39 -10.91 16.56
N GLU A 120 -9.64 -11.34 16.59
CA GLU A 120 -10.06 -12.63 16.06
C GLU A 120 -10.13 -12.54 14.54
N ALA A 121 -9.00 -12.82 13.88
CA ALA A 121 -8.84 -12.63 12.46
C ALA A 121 -8.95 -13.95 11.70
N MET A 122 -9.64 -13.93 10.57
CA MET A 122 -9.72 -15.03 9.61
C MET A 122 -9.66 -14.51 8.18
N GLY A 123 -9.26 -15.38 7.24
CA GLY A 123 -9.16 -15.02 5.83
C GLY A 123 -9.90 -16.02 4.94
N LEU A 124 -10.30 -15.55 3.77
CA LEU A 124 -10.84 -16.37 2.67
C LEU A 124 -9.93 -16.22 1.46
N GLU A 125 -9.68 -17.35 0.79
CA GLU A 125 -8.88 -17.42 -0.42
C GLU A 125 -9.43 -18.49 -1.36
N LEU A 126 -9.33 -18.27 -2.66
CA LEU A 126 -9.92 -19.14 -3.68
C LEU A 126 -8.99 -20.29 -4.08
N SER A 127 -7.67 -20.11 -4.05
CA SER A 127 -6.68 -21.10 -4.45
C SER A 127 -6.41 -22.10 -3.31
N PRO A 128 -6.65 -23.40 -3.48
CA PRO A 128 -6.30 -24.42 -2.49
C PRO A 128 -4.83 -24.38 -2.10
N TRP A 129 -3.94 -24.21 -3.08
CA TRP A 129 -2.50 -24.11 -2.84
C TRP A 129 -2.12 -22.88 -2.01
N VAL A 130 -2.76 -21.74 -2.27
CA VAL A 130 -2.50 -20.50 -1.51
C VAL A 130 -3.00 -20.62 -0.08
N VAL A 131 -4.17 -21.23 0.13
CA VAL A 131 -4.70 -21.53 1.47
C VAL A 131 -3.70 -22.37 2.27
N GLU A 132 -3.20 -23.45 1.68
CA GLU A 132 -2.20 -24.30 2.33
C GLU A 132 -0.91 -23.54 2.63
N PHE A 133 -0.41 -22.79 1.66
CA PHE A 133 0.78 -21.94 1.83
C PHE A 133 0.60 -20.92 2.97
N ALA A 134 -0.54 -20.22 3.02
CA ALA A 134 -0.83 -19.20 4.04
C ALA A 134 -0.94 -19.83 5.44
N GLN A 135 -1.64 -20.97 5.56
CA GLN A 135 -1.75 -21.70 6.81
C GLN A 135 -0.39 -22.20 7.31
N GLN A 136 0.43 -22.76 6.42
CA GLN A 136 1.79 -23.22 6.77
C GLN A 136 2.73 -22.08 7.15
N THR A 137 2.59 -20.93 6.47
CA THR A 137 3.48 -19.77 6.68
C THR A 137 3.16 -19.03 7.99
N PHE A 138 1.89 -18.79 8.28
CA PHE A 138 1.47 -17.91 9.36
C PHE A 138 0.68 -18.59 10.48
N ASN A 139 0.25 -19.84 10.28
CA ASN A 139 -0.58 -20.58 11.23
C ASN A 139 -1.86 -19.85 11.63
N MET A 140 -2.54 -19.23 10.64
CA MET A 140 -3.77 -18.49 10.83
C MET A 140 -4.98 -19.21 10.22
N PRO A 141 -6.21 -18.97 10.69
CA PRO A 141 -7.42 -19.56 10.13
C PRO A 141 -7.71 -18.94 8.76
N ILE A 142 -7.33 -19.65 7.70
CA ILE A 142 -7.62 -19.32 6.31
C ILE A 142 -8.54 -20.42 5.76
N PHE A 143 -9.66 -20.01 5.17
CA PHE A 143 -10.66 -20.90 4.63
C PHE A 143 -10.70 -20.84 3.11
N LEU A 144 -10.98 -21.97 2.48
CA LEU A 144 -11.05 -22.09 1.04
C LEU A 144 -12.42 -21.70 0.50
N GLY A 145 -12.42 -20.93 -0.57
CA GLY A 145 -13.61 -20.63 -1.36
C GLY A 145 -14.17 -19.22 -1.13
N PRO A 146 -15.19 -18.85 -1.90
CA PRO A 146 -15.86 -17.56 -1.79
C PRO A 146 -16.66 -17.44 -0.49
N ILE A 147 -16.98 -16.21 -0.12
CA ILE A 147 -17.70 -15.93 1.14
C ILE A 147 -19.09 -16.55 1.16
N GLU A 148 -19.75 -16.67 0.02
CA GLU A 148 -21.09 -17.23 -0.13
C GLU A 148 -21.15 -18.74 0.18
N ASP A 149 -20.03 -19.44 0.07
CA ASP A 149 -19.94 -20.87 0.38
C ASP A 149 -19.65 -21.12 1.88
N GLN A 150 -19.37 -20.08 2.65
CA GLN A 150 -19.03 -20.20 4.06
C GLN A 150 -20.28 -20.12 4.94
N GLN A 151 -20.33 -21.00 5.95
CA GLN A 151 -21.40 -20.96 6.96
C GLN A 151 -20.98 -20.02 8.11
N LEU A 152 -21.00 -18.70 7.83
CA LEU A 152 -20.64 -17.67 8.80
C LEU A 152 -21.90 -17.12 9.51
N GLU A 153 -21.76 -16.81 10.78
CA GLU A 153 -22.89 -16.26 11.55
C GLU A 153 -23.17 -14.81 11.13
N PRO A 154 -24.44 -14.45 10.84
CA PRO A 154 -24.82 -13.07 10.59
C PRO A 154 -24.48 -12.17 11.78
N GLU A 155 -24.26 -10.88 11.49
CA GLU A 155 -24.06 -9.82 12.49
C GLU A 155 -22.95 -10.15 13.51
N SER A 156 -21.91 -10.90 13.09
CA SER A 156 -20.85 -11.37 13.99
C SER A 156 -19.52 -10.66 13.82
N PHE A 157 -19.29 -9.98 12.68
CA PHE A 157 -18.01 -9.34 12.37
C PHE A 157 -18.00 -7.84 12.70
N ASP A 158 -16.91 -7.37 13.30
CA ASP A 158 -16.65 -5.96 13.55
C ASP A 158 -16.10 -5.25 12.30
N ALA A 159 -15.38 -5.99 11.46
CA ALA A 159 -14.92 -5.49 10.16
C ALA A 159 -14.81 -6.61 9.12
N ILE A 160 -15.08 -6.25 7.87
CA ILE A 160 -14.74 -7.06 6.69
C ILE A 160 -13.84 -6.19 5.83
N VAL A 161 -12.70 -6.75 5.41
CA VAL A 161 -11.68 -6.01 4.68
C VAL A 161 -11.40 -6.68 3.33
N LEU A 162 -11.17 -5.86 2.30
CA LEU A 162 -10.92 -6.29 0.94
C LEU A 162 -9.85 -5.39 0.33
N TYR A 163 -8.74 -5.96 -0.12
CA TYR A 163 -7.65 -5.23 -0.75
C TYR A 163 -7.37 -5.84 -2.13
N ASP A 164 -7.66 -5.06 -3.18
CA ASP A 164 -7.54 -5.49 -4.57
C ASP A 164 -8.38 -6.76 -4.86
N VAL A 165 -9.67 -6.74 -4.48
CA VAL A 165 -10.61 -7.86 -4.61
C VAL A 165 -11.92 -7.45 -5.28
N MET A 166 -12.48 -6.29 -4.92
CA MET A 166 -13.81 -5.88 -5.34
C MET A 166 -13.92 -5.72 -6.87
N GLU A 167 -12.86 -5.26 -7.51
CA GLU A 167 -12.76 -5.12 -8.97
C GLU A 167 -12.78 -6.45 -9.71
N HIS A 168 -12.44 -7.54 -9.04
CA HIS A 168 -12.41 -8.90 -9.60
C HIS A 168 -13.74 -9.64 -9.46
N LEU A 169 -14.70 -9.10 -8.71
CA LEU A 169 -15.98 -9.77 -8.46
C LEU A 169 -16.90 -9.70 -9.68
N PRO A 170 -17.34 -10.83 -10.24
CA PRO A 170 -18.30 -10.87 -11.35
C PRO A 170 -19.68 -10.34 -10.94
N ASP A 171 -20.11 -10.61 -9.72
CA ASP A 171 -21.30 -10.08 -9.08
C ASP A 171 -20.95 -9.42 -7.74
N PRO A 172 -20.45 -8.18 -7.77
CA PRO A 172 -20.05 -7.49 -6.55
C PRO A 172 -21.25 -7.19 -5.63
N VAL A 173 -22.47 -7.10 -6.18
CA VAL A 173 -23.67 -6.82 -5.39
C VAL A 173 -24.02 -8.01 -4.51
N ALA A 174 -24.02 -9.23 -5.06
CA ALA A 174 -24.30 -10.44 -4.29
C ALA A 174 -23.27 -10.65 -3.18
N THR A 175 -21.96 -10.63 -3.52
CA THR A 175 -20.87 -10.85 -2.58
C THR A 175 -20.87 -9.81 -1.45
N MET A 176 -20.99 -8.53 -1.80
CA MET A 176 -20.95 -7.46 -0.80
C MET A 176 -22.22 -7.38 0.03
N SER A 177 -23.39 -7.76 -0.52
CA SER A 177 -24.65 -7.88 0.27
C SER A 177 -24.55 -9.00 1.29
N TYR A 178 -23.96 -10.15 0.91
CA TYR A 178 -23.72 -11.23 1.86
C TYR A 178 -22.72 -10.80 2.94
N GLY A 179 -21.61 -10.16 2.58
CA GLY A 179 -20.68 -9.57 3.54
C GLY A 179 -21.34 -8.56 4.46
N ALA A 180 -22.22 -7.70 3.94
CA ALA A 180 -22.98 -6.74 4.72
C ALA A 180 -23.90 -7.38 5.77
N SER A 181 -24.45 -8.57 5.48
CA SER A 181 -25.28 -9.33 6.43
C SER A 181 -24.48 -9.95 7.58
N LEU A 182 -23.16 -10.14 7.39
CA LEU A 182 -22.27 -10.67 8.42
C LEU A 182 -21.74 -9.60 9.38
N LEU A 183 -21.77 -8.33 8.96
CA LEU A 183 -21.32 -7.21 9.79
C LEU A 183 -22.33 -6.87 10.87
N LYS A 184 -21.83 -6.64 12.09
CA LYS A 184 -22.59 -6.05 13.19
C LYS A 184 -23.19 -4.70 12.77
N GLU A 185 -24.12 -4.17 13.55
CA GLU A 185 -24.76 -2.89 13.25
C GLU A 185 -23.75 -1.74 13.11
N ASP A 186 -22.72 -1.73 13.97
CA ASP A 186 -21.60 -0.78 13.93
C ASP A 186 -20.39 -1.31 13.13
N GLY A 187 -20.55 -2.46 12.46
CA GLY A 187 -19.49 -3.08 11.64
C GLY A 187 -19.12 -2.24 10.43
N ILE A 188 -17.88 -2.39 9.97
CA ILE A 188 -17.31 -1.59 8.88
C ILE A 188 -16.79 -2.45 7.74
N PHE A 189 -16.86 -1.91 6.53
CA PHE A 189 -16.01 -2.36 5.44
C PHE A 189 -14.77 -1.49 5.33
N ILE A 190 -13.60 -2.10 5.02
CA ILE A 190 -12.39 -1.39 4.61
C ILE A 190 -12.01 -1.93 3.24
N VAL A 191 -11.94 -1.05 2.25
CA VAL A 191 -11.76 -1.44 0.85
C VAL A 191 -10.64 -0.64 0.21
N GLN A 192 -9.73 -1.34 -0.47
CA GLN A 192 -8.78 -0.78 -1.42
C GLN A 192 -9.05 -1.37 -2.79
N MET A 193 -9.06 -0.55 -3.82
CA MET A 193 -9.24 -0.95 -5.20
C MET A 193 -8.77 0.14 -6.16
N PRO A 194 -8.54 -0.16 -7.46
CA PRO A 194 -8.22 0.85 -8.45
C PRO A 194 -9.29 1.95 -8.54
N ASN A 195 -8.84 3.20 -8.64
CA ASN A 195 -9.70 4.38 -8.72
C ASN A 195 -9.79 4.89 -10.16
N TYR A 196 -10.91 4.69 -10.81
CA TYR A 196 -11.18 5.32 -12.09
C TYR A 196 -11.52 6.81 -11.90
N GLU A 197 -10.72 7.69 -12.46
CA GLU A 197 -11.00 9.13 -12.47
C GLU A 197 -11.92 9.47 -13.64
N GLU A 198 -13.18 9.82 -13.35
CA GLU A 198 -14.15 10.23 -14.36
C GLU A 198 -13.71 11.52 -15.07
N GLY A 199 -14.11 11.65 -16.32
CA GLY A 199 -13.86 12.86 -17.12
C GLY A 199 -12.63 12.78 -18.03
N LYS A 200 -11.78 11.76 -17.87
CA LYS A 200 -10.71 11.47 -18.84
C LYS A 200 -11.20 10.49 -19.90
N THR A 201 -10.93 10.75 -21.15
CA THR A 201 -11.15 9.78 -22.23
C THR A 201 -10.00 8.77 -22.29
N TYR A 202 -10.26 7.59 -22.84
CA TYR A 202 -9.21 6.59 -23.06
C TYR A 202 -8.05 7.13 -23.92
N SER A 203 -8.36 7.90 -24.96
CA SER A 203 -7.33 8.52 -25.83
C SER A 203 -6.44 9.52 -25.08
N GLU A 204 -7.01 10.31 -24.16
CA GLU A 204 -6.24 11.22 -23.32
C GLU A 204 -5.35 10.46 -22.35
N MET A 205 -5.86 9.40 -21.72
CA MET A 205 -5.06 8.54 -20.83
C MET A 205 -3.87 7.92 -21.58
N VAL A 206 -4.09 7.41 -22.78
CA VAL A 206 -3.01 6.84 -23.62
C VAL A 206 -1.98 7.91 -23.97
N ALA A 207 -2.41 9.11 -24.41
CA ALA A 207 -1.52 10.21 -24.77
C ALA A 207 -0.68 10.70 -23.58
N GLN A 208 -1.24 10.70 -22.38
CA GLN A 208 -0.59 11.13 -21.13
C GLN A 208 0.21 10.02 -20.42
N LYS A 209 0.14 8.77 -20.90
CA LYS A 209 0.69 7.58 -20.25
C LYS A 209 0.19 7.47 -18.80
N ASP A 210 -1.12 7.62 -18.64
CA ASP A 210 -1.75 7.58 -17.31
C ASP A 210 -1.53 6.20 -16.65
N HIS A 211 -1.10 6.21 -15.42
CA HIS A 211 -0.83 4.97 -14.65
C HIS A 211 -2.08 4.10 -14.44
N PHE A 212 -3.27 4.67 -14.55
CA PHE A 212 -4.51 3.91 -14.47
C PHE A 212 -4.65 2.88 -15.61
N LEU A 213 -3.99 3.10 -16.76
CA LEU A 213 -3.99 2.12 -17.86
C LEU A 213 -3.43 0.75 -17.42
N ASP A 214 -2.51 0.72 -16.47
CA ASP A 214 -1.96 -0.52 -15.92
C ASP A 214 -3.01 -1.31 -15.11
N GLN A 215 -4.11 -0.65 -14.74
CA GLN A 215 -5.23 -1.26 -14.04
C GLN A 215 -6.34 -1.74 -14.99
N MET A 216 -6.28 -1.42 -16.26
CA MET A 216 -7.25 -1.86 -17.26
C MET A 216 -6.98 -3.30 -17.75
N LYS A 217 -6.99 -4.25 -16.82
CA LYS A 217 -6.76 -5.70 -17.02
C LYS A 217 -8.09 -6.38 -17.25
N SER A 218 -8.64 -6.32 -18.45
CA SER A 218 -10.04 -6.67 -18.74
C SER A 218 -10.46 -8.09 -18.34
N ILE A 219 -9.53 -9.05 -18.27
CA ILE A 219 -9.84 -10.42 -17.82
C ILE A 219 -10.08 -10.44 -16.31
N GLU A 220 -9.28 -9.73 -15.53
CA GLU A 220 -9.26 -9.77 -14.07
C GLU A 220 -10.11 -8.65 -13.44
N HIS A 221 -9.91 -7.41 -13.89
CA HIS A 221 -10.58 -6.23 -13.35
C HIS A 221 -11.91 -6.02 -14.09
N ILE A 222 -12.95 -6.59 -13.52
CA ILE A 222 -14.27 -6.64 -14.16
C ILE A 222 -15.02 -5.31 -14.00
N HIS A 223 -14.91 -4.70 -12.81
CA HIS A 223 -15.59 -3.46 -12.47
C HIS A 223 -14.57 -2.44 -11.91
N LEU A 224 -14.19 -1.46 -12.71
CA LEU A 224 -13.33 -0.37 -12.25
C LEU A 224 -14.21 0.81 -11.83
N LEU A 225 -14.38 1.00 -10.54
CA LEU A 225 -15.26 2.02 -9.98
C LEU A 225 -14.53 3.37 -9.88
N SER A 226 -15.31 4.45 -10.04
CA SER A 226 -14.91 5.76 -9.56
C SER A 226 -15.28 5.94 -8.08
N ARG A 227 -14.78 6.99 -7.43
CA ARG A 227 -15.20 7.34 -6.06
C ARG A 227 -16.72 7.56 -5.97
N ARG A 228 -17.32 8.16 -7.00
CA ARG A 228 -18.78 8.31 -7.10
C ARG A 228 -19.47 6.95 -7.18
N GLY A 229 -18.93 6.05 -8.00
CA GLY A 229 -19.42 4.68 -8.14
C GLY A 229 -19.35 3.91 -6.84
N ALA A 230 -18.21 3.95 -6.16
CA ALA A 230 -18.03 3.32 -4.85
C ALA A 230 -19.01 3.89 -3.80
N SER A 231 -19.15 5.22 -3.75
CA SER A 231 -20.10 5.85 -2.83
C SER A 231 -21.55 5.44 -3.10
N LYS A 232 -21.96 5.39 -4.37
CA LYS A 232 -23.30 4.92 -4.76
C LYS A 232 -23.50 3.45 -4.41
N PHE A 233 -22.46 2.62 -4.62
CA PHE A 233 -22.48 1.19 -4.34
C PHE A 233 -22.74 0.92 -2.84
N PHE A 234 -21.90 1.47 -1.98
CA PHE A 234 -22.01 1.25 -0.53
C PHE A 234 -23.25 1.88 0.07
N LYS A 235 -23.69 3.04 -0.45
CA LYS A 235 -24.97 3.64 -0.06
C LYS A 235 -26.16 2.74 -0.38
N ASN A 236 -26.17 2.08 -1.53
CA ASN A 236 -27.22 1.12 -1.90
C ASN A 236 -27.26 -0.10 -0.96
N LEU A 237 -26.10 -0.45 -0.33
CA LEU A 237 -26.01 -1.48 0.71
C LEU A 237 -26.35 -0.98 2.12
N GLY A 238 -26.74 0.28 2.27
CA GLY A 238 -27.09 0.88 3.57
C GLY A 238 -25.91 1.45 4.35
N PHE A 239 -24.73 1.60 3.74
CA PHE A 239 -23.56 2.22 4.36
C PHE A 239 -23.51 3.70 3.98
N GLU A 240 -24.15 4.53 4.82
CA GLU A 240 -24.32 5.97 4.57
C GLU A 240 -23.04 6.79 4.84
N PHE A 241 -22.15 6.28 5.70
CA PHE A 241 -20.93 6.97 6.10
C PHE A 241 -19.73 6.35 5.42
N MET A 242 -19.05 7.16 4.59
CA MET A 242 -17.83 6.76 3.90
C MET A 242 -16.72 7.78 4.15
N GLN A 243 -15.56 7.28 4.51
CA GLN A 243 -14.34 8.07 4.65
C GLN A 243 -13.29 7.56 3.68
N PHE A 244 -12.87 8.41 2.73
CA PHE A 244 -11.73 8.10 1.87
C PHE A 244 -10.44 8.42 2.61
N GLU A 245 -9.63 7.41 2.77
CA GLU A 245 -8.33 7.49 3.42
C GLU A 245 -7.22 7.82 2.42
N GLN A 246 -6.03 8.13 2.93
CA GLN A 246 -4.86 8.27 2.08
C GLN A 246 -4.59 6.94 1.39
N GLN A 247 -4.40 6.94 0.08
CA GLN A 247 -4.05 5.74 -0.67
C GLN A 247 -2.57 5.39 -0.52
N LEU A 248 -2.26 4.11 -0.50
CA LEU A 248 -0.88 3.62 -0.53
C LEU A 248 -0.28 3.77 -1.94
N PHE A 249 -1.06 3.47 -2.98
CA PHE A 249 -0.69 3.61 -4.38
C PHE A 249 -1.49 4.72 -5.04
N LYS A 250 -0.85 5.48 -5.94
CA LYS A 250 -1.46 6.66 -6.58
C LYS A 250 -2.68 6.33 -7.44
N TYR A 251 -2.78 5.10 -7.92
CA TYR A 251 -3.87 4.64 -8.79
C TYR A 251 -5.05 4.05 -8.01
N ASP A 252 -4.96 3.92 -6.69
CA ASP A 252 -6.01 3.33 -5.86
C ASP A 252 -6.92 4.38 -5.24
N MET A 253 -8.09 3.92 -4.82
CA MET A 253 -8.86 4.50 -3.74
C MET A 253 -8.83 3.56 -2.55
N PHE A 254 -8.79 4.15 -1.36
CA PHE A 254 -8.81 3.44 -0.10
C PHE A 254 -9.84 4.10 0.80
N PHE A 255 -10.80 3.34 1.33
CA PHE A 255 -11.89 3.91 2.09
C PHE A 255 -12.45 2.96 3.13
N VAL A 256 -13.13 3.55 4.10
CA VAL A 256 -13.92 2.88 5.12
C VAL A 256 -15.39 3.22 4.90
N ALA A 257 -16.27 2.22 4.95
CA ALA A 257 -17.71 2.39 4.85
C ALA A 257 -18.42 1.83 6.09
N SER A 258 -19.38 2.56 6.63
CA SER A 258 -20.13 2.21 7.84
C SER A 258 -21.61 2.61 7.73
N ARG A 259 -22.48 1.88 8.47
CA ARG A 259 -23.87 2.28 8.70
C ARG A 259 -24.01 3.39 9.75
N GLN A 260 -23.02 3.48 10.65
CA GLN A 260 -22.96 4.46 11.73
C GLN A 260 -21.88 5.52 11.47
N PRO A 261 -21.94 6.72 12.08
CA PRO A 261 -20.89 7.70 11.96
C PRO A 261 -19.52 7.13 12.36
N LEU A 262 -18.51 7.32 11.51
CA LEU A 262 -17.15 6.89 11.76
C LEU A 262 -16.48 7.80 12.79
N VAL A 263 -16.08 7.24 13.93
CA VAL A 263 -15.38 7.95 15.00
C VAL A 263 -13.98 7.37 15.13
N PRO A 264 -12.92 8.10 14.70
CA PRO A 264 -11.56 7.63 14.80
C PRO A 264 -11.10 7.48 16.26
N TYR A 265 -10.39 6.38 16.57
CA TYR A 265 -9.62 6.25 17.80
C TYR A 265 -8.32 7.07 17.70
N THR A 266 -7.88 7.60 18.85
CA THR A 266 -6.62 8.31 18.94
C THR A 266 -5.42 7.35 18.93
N ASP A 267 -4.24 7.85 18.55
CA ASP A 267 -3.00 7.05 18.58
C ASP A 267 -2.71 6.50 19.99
N GLU A 268 -3.10 7.23 21.07
CA GLU A 268 -2.98 6.78 22.44
C GLU A 268 -3.89 5.57 22.73
N GLN A 269 -5.15 5.62 22.31
CA GLN A 269 -6.09 4.53 22.47
C GLN A 269 -5.66 3.28 21.70
N ILE A 270 -5.12 3.46 20.49
CA ILE A 270 -4.55 2.38 19.67
C ILE A 270 -3.37 1.75 20.39
N SER A 271 -2.41 2.58 20.86
CA SER A 271 -1.24 2.13 21.58
C SER A 271 -1.62 1.38 22.86
N ASP A 272 -2.52 1.93 23.67
CA ASP A 272 -3.01 1.29 24.90
C ASP A 272 -3.64 -0.08 24.63
N SER A 273 -4.34 -0.21 23.51
CA SER A 273 -4.93 -1.49 23.11
C SER A 273 -3.86 -2.53 22.76
N LEU A 274 -2.87 -2.15 21.95
CA LEU A 274 -1.77 -3.03 21.52
C LEU A 274 -0.87 -3.44 22.71
N LEU A 275 -0.61 -2.53 23.63
CA LEU A 275 0.29 -2.78 24.77
C LEU A 275 -0.26 -3.81 25.79
N LYS A 276 -1.50 -4.28 25.62
CA LYS A 276 -2.10 -5.31 26.49
C LYS A 276 -1.54 -6.72 26.27
N SER A 277 -0.92 -6.99 25.11
CA SER A 277 -0.39 -8.32 24.79
C SER A 277 1.09 -8.28 24.35
N PRO A 278 1.85 -9.37 24.50
CA PRO A 278 3.23 -9.44 24.00
C PRO A 278 3.33 -9.24 22.49
N SER A 279 2.44 -9.86 21.71
CA SER A 279 2.40 -9.71 20.25
C SER A 279 1.98 -8.28 19.84
N GLY A 280 1.01 -7.70 20.52
CA GLY A 280 0.59 -6.31 20.29
C GLY A 280 1.72 -5.31 20.56
N ARG A 281 2.58 -5.56 21.59
CA ARG A 281 3.79 -4.74 21.81
C ARG A 281 4.76 -4.79 20.64
N MET A 282 4.91 -5.96 20.00
CA MET A 282 5.73 -6.07 18.79
C MET A 282 5.11 -5.31 17.61
N VAL A 283 3.78 -5.42 17.44
CA VAL A 283 3.04 -4.66 16.42
C VAL A 283 3.20 -3.16 16.66
N GLN A 284 3.05 -2.68 17.91
CA GLN A 284 3.26 -1.27 18.25
C GLN A 284 4.68 -0.82 17.87
N ALA A 285 5.70 -1.59 18.21
CA ALA A 285 7.07 -1.25 17.84
C ALA A 285 7.31 -1.20 16.33
N LEU A 286 6.62 -2.02 15.54
CA LEU A 286 6.67 -1.96 14.08
C LEU A 286 5.94 -0.71 13.54
N LEU A 287 4.78 -0.36 14.10
CA LEU A 287 4.05 0.86 13.76
C LEU A 287 4.88 2.11 14.05
N ASP A 288 5.55 2.16 15.21
CA ASP A 288 6.44 3.25 15.59
C ASP A 288 7.59 3.39 14.57
N LYS A 289 8.23 2.28 14.20
CA LYS A 289 9.32 2.28 13.21
C LYS A 289 8.84 2.66 11.82
N SER A 290 7.66 2.24 11.41
CA SER A 290 7.05 2.67 10.15
C SER A 290 6.77 4.17 10.16
N SER A 291 6.29 4.73 11.27
CA SER A 291 6.07 6.17 11.43
C SER A 291 7.38 6.94 11.34
N ASP A 292 8.43 6.51 12.07
CA ASP A 292 9.77 7.10 12.02
C ASP A 292 10.31 7.13 10.58
N PHE A 293 10.15 6.01 9.87
CA PHE A 293 10.62 5.89 8.48
C PHE A 293 9.88 6.84 7.54
N ASN A 294 8.55 6.93 7.65
CA ASN A 294 7.75 7.85 6.86
C ASN A 294 8.13 9.31 7.12
N GLN A 295 8.39 9.69 8.37
CA GLN A 295 8.86 11.03 8.72
C GLN A 295 10.22 11.33 8.08
N LEU A 296 11.15 10.37 8.11
CA LEU A 296 12.46 10.51 7.46
C LEU A 296 12.33 10.66 5.94
N GLN A 297 11.43 9.92 5.30
CA GLN A 297 11.17 10.05 3.86
C GLN A 297 10.65 11.45 3.51
N VAL A 298 9.70 11.98 4.28
CA VAL A 298 9.18 13.34 4.07
C VAL A 298 10.29 14.39 4.26
N GLN A 299 11.12 14.25 5.28
CA GLN A 299 12.26 15.13 5.50
C GLN A 299 13.26 15.07 4.33
N HIS A 300 13.56 13.87 3.84
CA HIS A 300 14.45 13.68 2.70
C HIS A 300 13.89 14.33 1.42
N GLN A 301 12.60 14.16 1.13
CA GLN A 301 11.95 14.81 -0.01
C GLN A 301 12.00 16.33 0.09
N ASN A 302 11.73 16.88 1.27
CA ASN A 302 11.82 18.32 1.51
C ASN A 302 13.23 18.86 1.28
N ILE A 303 14.26 18.14 1.72
CA ILE A 303 15.65 18.51 1.48
C ILE A 303 15.98 18.46 -0.02
N GLN A 304 15.52 17.44 -0.74
CA GLN A 304 15.70 17.34 -2.19
C GLN A 304 15.06 18.53 -2.94
N VAL A 305 13.83 18.92 -2.56
CA VAL A 305 13.15 20.08 -3.16
C VAL A 305 13.91 21.36 -2.88
N GLN A 306 14.41 21.55 -1.66
CA GLN A 306 15.22 22.73 -1.31
C GLN A 306 16.56 22.75 -2.07
N TYR A 307 17.19 21.60 -2.20
CA TYR A 307 18.42 21.47 -2.99
C TYR A 307 18.18 21.84 -4.45
N GLN A 308 17.13 21.30 -5.07
CA GLN A 308 16.79 21.60 -6.46
C GLN A 308 16.48 23.10 -6.68
N LYS A 309 15.76 23.74 -5.75
CA LYS A 309 15.51 25.18 -5.79
C LYS A 309 16.82 25.98 -5.72
N SER A 310 17.75 25.56 -4.86
CA SER A 310 19.05 26.22 -4.73
C SER A 310 19.89 26.09 -6.01
N GLU A 311 19.91 24.91 -6.65
CA GLU A 311 20.61 24.68 -7.91
C GLU A 311 20.00 25.51 -9.06
N ASN A 312 18.65 25.60 -9.13
CA ASN A 312 17.99 26.43 -10.12
C ASN A 312 18.34 27.92 -9.96
N SER A 313 18.30 28.43 -8.71
CA SER A 313 18.70 29.81 -8.42
C SER A 313 20.17 30.08 -8.74
N ARG A 314 21.04 29.08 -8.51
CA ARG A 314 22.45 29.17 -8.90
C ARG A 314 22.63 29.23 -10.41
N ALA A 315 21.88 28.42 -11.16
CA ALA A 315 21.93 28.43 -12.63
C ALA A 315 21.43 29.78 -13.20
N GLU A 316 20.36 30.34 -12.64
CA GLU A 316 19.88 31.69 -13.00
C GLU A 316 20.91 32.77 -12.76
N LEU A 317 21.56 32.77 -11.59
CA LEU A 317 22.65 33.73 -11.26
C LEU A 317 23.83 33.56 -12.19
N MET A 318 24.21 32.35 -12.55
CA MET A 318 25.30 32.10 -13.52
C MET A 318 24.95 32.67 -14.91
N ASN A 319 23.72 32.51 -15.37
CA ASN A 319 23.25 33.08 -16.65
C ASN A 319 23.30 34.61 -16.63
N ILE A 320 22.88 35.22 -15.51
CA ILE A 320 22.95 36.68 -15.35
C ILE A 320 24.40 37.18 -15.37
N ILE A 321 25.30 36.48 -14.69
CA ILE A 321 26.74 36.81 -14.67
C ILE A 321 27.31 36.72 -16.08
N GLU A 322 26.98 35.68 -16.85
CA GLU A 322 27.46 35.47 -18.19
C GLU A 322 26.95 36.56 -19.15
N GLN A 323 25.66 36.90 -19.07
CA GLN A 323 25.09 38.02 -19.83
C GLN A 323 25.77 39.34 -19.50
N LYS A 324 26.00 39.64 -18.21
CA LYS A 324 26.70 40.87 -17.80
C LYS A 324 28.16 40.90 -18.23
N ALA A 325 28.85 39.77 -18.23
CA ALA A 325 30.21 39.65 -18.77
C ALA A 325 30.27 39.95 -20.26
N GLN A 326 29.26 39.46 -21.03
CA GLN A 326 29.15 39.74 -22.47
C GLN A 326 28.85 41.21 -22.73
N GLU A 327 27.92 41.85 -21.97
CA GLU A 327 27.67 43.29 -22.03
C GLU A 327 28.94 44.13 -21.78
N ILE A 328 29.71 43.79 -20.73
CA ILE A 328 30.96 44.45 -20.38
C ILE A 328 31.99 44.33 -21.52
N THR A 329 32.07 43.11 -22.12
CA THR A 329 33.03 42.87 -23.24
C THR A 329 32.65 43.72 -24.48
N SER A 330 31.36 43.92 -24.72
CA SER A 330 30.86 44.73 -25.83
C SER A 330 31.07 46.23 -25.64
N LEU A 331 31.20 46.68 -24.40
CA LEU A 331 31.39 48.11 -24.02
C LEU A 331 32.90 48.51 -23.92
N SER A 332 33.82 47.65 -24.26
CA SER A 332 35.25 47.77 -24.03
C SER A 332 36.08 48.73 -24.91
N PRO A 333 35.61 49.89 -25.43
CA PRO A 333 36.50 50.96 -25.70
C PRO A 333 36.45 52.16 -24.70
N VAL A 334 35.64 52.07 -23.63
CA VAL A 334 35.46 53.24 -22.69
C VAL A 334 35.68 52.79 -21.24
N SER A 335 36.85 52.31 -20.93
CA SER A 335 37.01 51.60 -19.68
C SER A 335 38.09 52.10 -18.74
N ALA A 336 38.01 53.26 -18.20
CA ALA A 336 38.81 53.61 -17.00
C ALA A 336 37.96 53.86 -15.77
N THR A 337 36.61 53.87 -15.89
CA THR A 337 35.69 54.24 -14.78
C THR A 337 34.92 53.05 -14.21
N VAL A 338 34.97 51.89 -14.84
CA VAL A 338 34.09 50.72 -14.50
C VAL A 338 34.74 49.76 -13.51
N THR A 339 36.03 49.85 -13.24
CA THR A 339 36.74 48.95 -12.31
C THR A 339 36.27 49.06 -10.85
N ASN A 340 35.66 50.19 -10.45
CA ASN A 340 35.15 50.33 -9.08
C ASN A 340 33.76 49.72 -8.85
N ASP A 341 32.95 49.58 -9.88
CA ASP A 341 31.58 49.02 -9.75
C ASP A 341 31.55 47.48 -9.71
N LEU A 342 32.63 46.82 -10.18
CA LEU A 342 32.73 45.36 -10.16
C LEU A 342 33.18 44.77 -8.82
N GLN A 343 33.82 45.59 -7.93
CA GLN A 343 34.24 45.08 -6.62
C GLN A 343 33.07 44.80 -5.68
N HIS A 344 31.95 45.49 -5.84
CA HIS A 344 30.78 45.30 -4.99
C HIS A 344 29.98 44.03 -5.25
N PRO A 345 29.65 43.65 -6.51
CA PRO A 345 29.04 42.38 -6.85
C PRO A 345 29.91 41.15 -6.54
N GLN A 346 31.22 41.25 -6.78
CA GLN A 346 32.17 40.18 -6.45
C GLN A 346 32.25 39.94 -4.94
N SER A 347 32.24 41.01 -4.13
CA SER A 347 32.23 40.88 -2.67
C SER A 347 30.91 40.31 -2.14
N GLN A 348 29.77 40.62 -2.78
CA GLN A 348 28.47 40.00 -2.45
C GLN A 348 28.40 38.54 -2.86
N LEU A 349 28.97 38.20 -4.03
CA LEU A 349 29.08 36.79 -4.49
C LEU A 349 29.95 35.97 -3.54
N ALA A 350 31.11 36.49 -3.15
CA ALA A 350 32.01 35.85 -2.18
C ALA A 350 31.29 35.62 -0.82
N LYS A 351 30.58 36.65 -0.30
CA LYS A 351 29.77 36.51 0.94
C LYS A 351 28.64 35.52 0.82
N SER A 352 28.02 35.42 -0.37
CA SER A 352 26.97 34.43 -0.63
C SER A 352 27.57 33.02 -0.74
N GLN A 353 28.70 32.83 -1.38
CA GLN A 353 29.45 31.57 -1.44
C GLN A 353 29.89 31.13 -0.04
N GLU A 354 30.37 32.02 0.78
CA GLU A 354 30.75 31.74 2.17
C GLU A 354 29.53 31.30 3.02
N LYS A 355 28.38 31.96 2.86
CA LYS A 355 27.12 31.52 3.49
C LYS A 355 26.65 30.17 3.04
N ILE A 356 26.73 29.87 1.73
CA ILE A 356 26.36 28.58 1.18
C ILE A 356 27.31 27.48 1.68
N GLN A 357 28.63 27.74 1.69
CA GLN A 357 29.60 26.79 2.22
C GLN A 357 29.41 26.52 3.72
N HIS A 358 29.11 27.57 4.49
CA HIS A 358 28.81 27.46 5.91
C HIS A 358 27.53 26.65 6.15
N PHE A 359 26.49 26.91 5.36
CA PHE A 359 25.23 26.14 5.43
C PHE A 359 25.44 24.67 5.07
N GLN A 360 26.16 24.38 3.98
CA GLN A 360 26.52 23.02 3.55
C GLN A 360 27.34 22.28 4.61
N LYS A 361 28.33 22.97 5.21
CA LYS A 361 29.16 22.40 6.28
C LYS A 361 28.32 22.06 7.52
N ASN A 362 27.39 22.92 7.90
CA ASN A 362 26.51 22.66 9.04
C ASN A 362 25.55 21.51 8.78
N GLN A 363 24.99 21.41 7.57
CA GLN A 363 24.12 20.30 7.15
C GLN A 363 24.90 18.98 7.15
N LEU A 364 26.09 18.98 6.58
CA LEU A 364 26.96 17.79 6.57
C LEU A 364 27.33 17.35 7.98
N GLN A 365 27.64 18.29 8.87
CA GLN A 365 27.93 18.00 10.26
C GLN A 365 26.71 17.43 11.01
N GLN A 366 25.53 17.91 10.70
CA GLN A 366 24.27 17.43 11.29
C GLN A 366 23.95 15.99 10.83
N ILE A 367 24.12 15.72 9.54
CA ILE A 367 23.97 14.38 8.97
C ILE A 367 25.02 13.41 9.55
N GLN A 368 26.26 13.86 9.70
CA GLN A 368 27.34 13.07 10.29
C GLN A 368 27.04 12.72 11.76
N ASN A 369 26.49 13.68 12.52
CA ASN A 369 26.08 13.43 13.90
C ASN A 369 24.94 12.41 13.99
N GLN A 370 23.93 12.50 13.11
CA GLN A 370 22.84 11.54 13.03
C GLN A 370 23.33 10.14 12.62
N LEU A 371 24.27 10.07 11.69
CA LEU A 371 24.91 8.81 11.28
C LEU A 371 25.65 8.17 12.47
N ASN A 372 26.45 8.95 13.18
CA ASN A 372 27.20 8.48 14.34
C ASN A 372 26.26 7.98 15.47
N GLU A 373 25.15 8.67 15.69
CA GLU A 373 24.12 8.25 16.66
C GLU A 373 23.44 6.93 16.22
N THR A 374 23.15 6.81 14.94
CA THR A 374 22.57 5.57 14.37
C THR A 374 23.55 4.41 14.47
N GLU A 375 24.82 4.64 14.17
CA GLU A 375 25.89 3.62 14.34
C GLU A 375 26.07 3.23 15.80
N ALA A 376 25.98 4.18 16.73
CA ALA A 376 26.05 3.90 18.16
C ALA A 376 24.87 3.02 18.61
N ASN A 377 23.65 3.35 18.17
CA ASN A 377 22.45 2.56 18.43
C ASN A 377 22.55 1.16 17.83
N LEU A 378 23.08 1.03 16.61
CA LEU A 378 23.33 -0.25 15.96
C LEU A 378 24.34 -1.11 16.73
N LYS A 379 25.37 -0.47 17.29
CA LYS A 379 26.34 -1.15 18.19
C LYS A 379 25.67 -1.66 19.46
N VAL A 380 24.83 -0.87 20.11
CA VAL A 380 24.08 -1.29 21.28
C VAL A 380 23.20 -2.50 20.97
N ILE A 381 22.43 -2.42 19.89
CA ILE A 381 21.57 -3.52 19.43
C ILE A 381 22.39 -4.78 19.13
N ASN A 382 23.54 -4.64 18.48
CA ASN A 382 24.41 -5.80 18.21
C ASN A 382 24.98 -6.42 19.49
N VAL A 383 25.29 -5.61 20.50
CA VAL A 383 25.73 -6.10 21.83
C VAL A 383 24.59 -6.84 22.52
N GLU A 384 23.36 -6.31 22.46
CA GLU A 384 22.16 -6.97 23.00
C GLU A 384 21.88 -8.30 22.28
N ILE A 385 21.95 -8.33 20.95
CA ILE A 385 21.84 -9.57 20.17
C ILE A 385 22.93 -10.57 20.56
N ALA A 386 24.16 -10.11 20.75
CA ALA A 386 25.26 -10.99 21.21
C ALA A 386 24.99 -11.53 22.61
N ALA A 387 24.51 -10.68 23.51
CA ALA A 387 24.13 -11.10 24.88
C ALA A 387 22.95 -12.10 24.85
N MET A 388 21.95 -11.87 24.01
CA MET A 388 20.85 -12.82 23.79
C MET A 388 21.35 -14.16 23.26
N LYS A 389 22.30 -14.18 22.32
CA LYS A 389 22.91 -15.39 21.77
C LYS A 389 23.72 -16.18 22.82
N THR A 390 24.27 -15.53 23.85
CA THR A 390 24.96 -16.16 24.95
C THR A 390 24.06 -16.61 26.08
N SER A 391 22.79 -16.18 26.06
CA SER A 391 21.82 -16.54 27.12
C SER A 391 21.58 -18.05 27.21
N LYS A 392 21.18 -18.52 28.39
CA LYS A 392 20.83 -19.94 28.62
C LYS A 392 19.70 -20.40 27.68
N PHE A 393 18.75 -19.53 27.38
CA PHE A 393 17.65 -19.81 26.46
C PHE A 393 18.13 -20.04 25.04
N TRP A 394 19.04 -19.21 24.50
CA TRP A 394 19.61 -19.38 23.19
C TRP A 394 20.48 -20.60 23.03
N LYS A 395 21.24 -20.93 24.10
CA LYS A 395 22.02 -22.17 24.15
C LYS A 395 21.12 -23.41 24.17
N LEU A 396 19.99 -23.37 24.89
CA LEU A 396 18.99 -24.44 24.92
C LEU A 396 18.31 -24.56 23.53
N ARG A 397 17.96 -23.44 22.89
CA ARG A 397 17.42 -23.43 21.53
C ARG A 397 18.40 -24.06 20.53
N THR A 398 19.67 -23.71 20.59
CA THR A 398 20.71 -24.25 19.70
C THR A 398 20.92 -25.76 19.97
N LEU A 399 20.90 -26.22 21.23
CA LEU A 399 20.92 -27.63 21.57
C LEU A 399 19.69 -28.39 21.07
N TRP A 400 18.51 -27.76 21.17
CA TRP A 400 17.25 -28.33 20.65
C TRP A 400 17.28 -28.49 19.12
N PHE A 401 17.79 -27.53 18.39
CA PHE A 401 17.95 -27.68 16.94
C PHE A 401 19.01 -28.72 16.54
N LYS A 402 20.12 -28.82 17.30
CA LYS A 402 21.09 -29.88 17.09
C LYS A 402 20.49 -31.27 17.39
N PHE A 403 19.67 -31.37 18.42
CA PHE A 403 18.96 -32.61 18.76
C PHE A 403 17.95 -32.97 17.65
N LYS A 404 17.16 -32.01 17.15
CA LYS A 404 16.25 -32.25 16.01
C LYS A 404 16.98 -32.77 14.76
N ARG A 405 18.12 -32.15 14.42
CA ARG A 405 18.96 -32.65 13.30
C ARG A 405 19.47 -34.07 13.54
N PHE A 406 19.85 -34.40 14.76
CA PHE A 406 20.33 -35.71 15.12
C PHE A 406 19.23 -36.79 15.03
N VAL A 407 17.99 -36.43 15.34
CA VAL A 407 16.85 -37.36 15.33
C VAL A 407 16.14 -37.37 13.95
N GLY A 408 16.63 -36.63 12.95
CA GLY A 408 16.08 -36.60 11.59
C GLY A 408 14.74 -35.84 11.45
N ILE A 409 14.42 -34.96 12.41
CA ILE A 409 13.24 -34.10 12.34
C ILE A 409 13.60 -32.88 11.47
N PRO A 410 12.85 -32.55 10.42
CA PRO A 410 13.13 -31.40 9.59
C PRO A 410 13.21 -30.11 10.43
N THR A 411 14.30 -29.36 10.27
CA THR A 411 14.43 -28.02 10.85
C THR A 411 14.14 -27.02 9.76
N ASP A 412 12.87 -26.76 9.50
CA ASP A 412 12.48 -25.62 8.69
C ASP A 412 12.68 -24.35 9.54
N ASN A 413 13.53 -23.48 9.03
CA ASN A 413 13.94 -22.13 9.47
C ASN A 413 15.37 -22.04 10.05
N GLU A 414 16.32 -21.89 9.14
CA GLU A 414 17.46 -20.99 9.33
C GLU A 414 17.15 -19.63 8.70
#